data_23c499b78310a4afa8e524ced1c41bc5
#
_entry.id   23c499b78310a4afa8e524ced1c41bc5
#
_cell.length_a   1.000
_cell.length_b   1.000
_cell.length_c   1.000
_cell.angle_alpha   90.00
_cell.angle_beta   90.00
_cell.angle_gamma   90.00
#
_symmetry.space_group_name_H-M   'P 1'
#
loop_
_entity.id
_entity.type
_entity.pdbx_description
1 polymer ?
#
loop_
_entity_poly.entity_id
_entity_poly.type
_entity_poly.pdbx_seq_one_letter_code
_entity_poly.pdbx_strand_id
1 'polypeptide(L)'
;MDIKIKNILVVGLGSMGFGIAQSLIRAGYSVYGQDKNLKQQKRLIEEGGYDKNIPFNDLQAVIIVVLNEKQTREIIFGQNGISEKLKKNTLIMVCTTVAPDFAKEMASSCNDKGLLYLDAPISGGSKKSAEGKLSYMISGSPKAFEVAKPILDCTSETVFEFGVHVGSGSAMKA
;
A
#
# COMPACT_ATOMS: atom_id res chain seq x y z
N MET A 1 -19.26 8.86 17.45
CA MET A 1 -18.31 9.16 16.35
C MET A 1 -18.55 8.19 15.22
N ASP A 2 -19.04 8.65 14.10
CA ASP A 2 -19.23 7.78 12.95
C ASP A 2 -17.87 7.34 12.43
N ILE A 3 -17.55 6.07 12.60
CA ILE A 3 -16.36 5.48 11.98
C ILE A 3 -16.66 5.43 10.48
N LYS A 4 -16.11 6.38 9.77
CA LYS A 4 -16.24 6.42 8.32
C LYS A 4 -15.47 5.22 7.74
N ILE A 5 -16.20 4.25 7.19
CA ILE A 5 -15.60 3.13 6.49
C ILE A 5 -14.77 3.70 5.35
N LYS A 6 -13.50 3.33 5.30
CA LYS A 6 -12.55 3.85 4.31
C LYS A 6 -12.22 2.78 3.29
N ASN A 7 -12.07 3.21 2.05
CA ASN A 7 -11.78 2.35 0.92
C ASN A 7 -10.27 2.25 0.70
N ILE A 8 -9.75 1.05 0.63
CA ILE A 8 -8.33 0.77 0.38
C ILE A 8 -8.21 -0.21 -0.78
N LEU A 9 -7.31 0.06 -1.70
CA LEU A 9 -6.92 -0.86 -2.75
C LEU A 9 -5.58 -1.52 -2.40
N VAL A 10 -5.52 -2.84 -2.45
CA VAL A 10 -4.27 -3.61 -2.35
C VAL A 10 -3.95 -4.18 -3.73
N VAL A 11 -2.81 -3.80 -4.29
CA VAL A 11 -2.31 -4.30 -5.56
C VAL A 11 -1.16 -5.26 -5.31
N GLY A 12 -1.35 -6.50 -5.72
CA GLY A 12 -0.47 -7.61 -5.37
C GLY A 12 -1.02 -8.36 -4.15
N LEU A 13 -1.61 -9.52 -4.41
CA LEU A 13 -2.23 -10.40 -3.40
C LEU A 13 -1.41 -11.70 -3.24
N GLY A 14 -0.10 -11.57 -3.31
CA GLY A 14 0.83 -12.66 -3.03
C GLY A 14 0.91 -12.96 -1.53
N SER A 15 1.96 -13.64 -1.12
CA SER A 15 2.11 -14.15 0.26
C SER A 15 1.97 -13.07 1.33
N MET A 16 2.43 -11.85 1.09
CA MET A 16 2.35 -10.76 2.07
C MET A 16 1.21 -9.79 1.79
N GLY A 17 0.95 -9.45 0.53
CA GLY A 17 -0.15 -8.55 0.17
C GLY A 17 -1.52 -9.10 0.53
N PHE A 18 -1.73 -10.40 0.40
CA PHE A 18 -2.97 -11.05 0.81
C PHE A 18 -3.20 -10.91 2.33
N GLY A 19 -2.18 -11.16 3.13
CA GLY A 19 -2.27 -11.00 4.59
C GLY A 19 -2.54 -9.57 5.03
N ILE A 20 -1.96 -8.58 4.36
CA ILE A 20 -2.28 -7.15 4.58
C ILE A 20 -3.76 -6.91 4.31
N ALA A 21 -4.29 -7.41 3.19
CA ALA A 21 -5.70 -7.28 2.85
C ALA A 21 -6.61 -7.92 3.91
N GLN A 22 -6.28 -9.14 4.38
CA GLN A 22 -7.02 -9.80 5.46
C GLN A 22 -7.03 -8.97 6.74
N SER A 23 -5.91 -8.40 7.13
CA SER A 23 -5.78 -7.58 8.34
C SER A 23 -6.62 -6.31 8.25
N LEU A 24 -6.66 -5.67 7.09
CA LEU A 24 -7.49 -4.49 6.82
C LEU A 24 -8.98 -4.83 6.85
N ILE A 25 -9.39 -5.96 6.27
CA ILE A 25 -10.78 -6.42 6.32
C ILE A 25 -11.23 -6.64 7.78
N ARG A 26 -10.41 -7.32 8.59
CA ARG A 26 -10.70 -7.51 10.02
C ARG A 26 -10.83 -6.19 10.79
N ALA A 27 -10.09 -5.17 10.38
CA ALA A 27 -10.15 -3.84 10.98
C ALA A 27 -11.36 -3.01 10.52
N GLY A 28 -12.17 -3.51 9.59
CA GLY A 28 -13.40 -2.86 9.14
C GLY A 28 -13.26 -2.00 7.89
N TYR A 29 -12.14 -2.07 7.17
CA TYR A 29 -11.99 -1.37 5.90
C TYR A 29 -12.74 -2.07 4.77
N SER A 30 -13.20 -1.30 3.78
CA SER A 30 -13.62 -1.82 2.48
C SER A 30 -12.38 -2.03 1.62
N VAL A 31 -11.98 -3.28 1.45
CA VAL A 31 -10.73 -3.64 0.78
C VAL A 31 -11.01 -4.16 -0.63
N TYR A 32 -10.43 -3.48 -1.59
CA TYR A 32 -10.41 -3.87 -3.00
C TYR A 32 -9.06 -4.49 -3.32
N GLY A 33 -9.01 -5.50 -4.16
CA GLY A 33 -7.77 -6.16 -4.51
C GLY A 33 -7.60 -6.36 -6.00
N GLN A 34 -6.37 -6.19 -6.47
CA GLN A 34 -5.96 -6.51 -7.83
C GLN A 34 -4.74 -7.42 -7.82
N ASP A 35 -4.80 -8.49 -8.60
CA ASP A 35 -3.69 -9.40 -8.83
C ASP A 35 -3.81 -10.01 -10.23
N LYS A 36 -2.69 -10.31 -10.88
CA LYS A 36 -2.67 -11.05 -12.14
C LYS A 36 -3.19 -12.47 -11.99
N ASN A 37 -3.03 -13.06 -10.80
CA ASN A 37 -3.56 -14.37 -10.45
C ASN A 37 -5.00 -14.25 -9.97
N LEU A 38 -5.95 -14.59 -10.82
CA LEU A 38 -7.39 -14.50 -10.52
C LEU A 38 -7.81 -15.37 -9.34
N LYS A 39 -7.08 -16.44 -9.01
CA LYS A 39 -7.34 -17.24 -7.81
C LYS A 39 -7.20 -16.43 -6.54
N GLN A 40 -6.23 -15.54 -6.49
CA GLN A 40 -6.01 -14.64 -5.35
C GLN A 40 -7.14 -13.63 -5.20
N GLN A 41 -7.67 -13.11 -6.29
CA GLN A 41 -8.83 -12.22 -6.26
C GLN A 41 -10.08 -12.96 -5.73
N LYS A 42 -10.31 -14.20 -6.16
CA LYS A 42 -11.41 -15.01 -5.63
C LYS A 42 -11.28 -15.25 -4.13
N ARG A 43 -10.08 -15.59 -3.66
CA ARG A 43 -9.83 -15.76 -2.22
C ARG A 43 -10.13 -14.47 -1.44
N LEU A 44 -9.78 -13.31 -2.00
CA LEU A 44 -10.08 -12.04 -1.35
C LEU A 44 -11.59 -11.81 -1.19
N ILE A 45 -12.39 -12.17 -2.20
CA ILE A 45 -13.84 -12.10 -2.11
C ILE A 45 -14.38 -13.02 -1.00
N GLU A 46 -13.86 -14.23 -0.89
CA GLU A 46 -14.22 -15.18 0.17
C GLU A 46 -13.91 -14.64 1.58
N GLU A 47 -12.89 -13.80 1.70
CA GLU A 47 -12.51 -13.10 2.94
C GLU A 47 -13.34 -11.83 3.22
N GLY A 48 -14.23 -11.45 2.31
CA GLY A 48 -15.06 -10.25 2.44
C GLY A 48 -14.55 -9.02 1.73
N GLY A 49 -13.55 -9.16 0.87
CA GLY A 49 -13.06 -8.08 0.01
C GLY A 49 -13.79 -8.00 -1.33
N TYR A 50 -13.29 -7.15 -2.22
CA TYR A 50 -13.88 -6.85 -3.53
C TYR A 50 -12.80 -6.87 -4.62
N ASP A 51 -13.16 -7.28 -5.83
CA ASP A 51 -12.25 -7.27 -6.99
C ASP A 51 -12.76 -6.41 -8.17
N LYS A 52 -13.94 -5.84 -8.04
CA LYS A 52 -14.62 -5.04 -9.09
C LYS A 52 -15.14 -3.73 -8.56
N ASN A 53 -15.48 -2.84 -9.49
CA ASN A 53 -16.08 -1.54 -9.18
C ASN A 53 -15.25 -0.72 -8.19
N ILE A 54 -13.93 -0.72 -8.38
CA ILE A 54 -13.00 -0.01 -7.51
C ILE A 54 -13.31 1.50 -7.54
N PRO A 55 -13.60 2.11 -6.39
CA PRO A 55 -13.92 3.53 -6.32
C PRO A 55 -12.64 4.38 -6.32
N PHE A 56 -11.92 4.44 -7.44
CA PHE A 56 -10.62 5.10 -7.54
C PHE A 56 -10.62 6.54 -7.01
N ASN A 57 -11.68 7.29 -7.26
CA ASN A 57 -11.81 8.67 -6.80
C ASN A 57 -12.25 8.80 -5.33
N ASP A 58 -12.45 7.69 -4.63
CA ASP A 58 -12.82 7.65 -3.22
C ASP A 58 -11.93 6.70 -2.39
N LEU A 59 -10.78 6.32 -2.94
CA LEU A 59 -9.79 5.57 -2.18
C LEU A 59 -9.03 6.49 -1.22
N GLN A 60 -8.81 6.01 -0.01
CA GLN A 60 -7.94 6.66 0.96
C GLN A 60 -6.47 6.32 0.69
N ALA A 61 -6.20 5.09 0.34
CA ALA A 61 -4.86 4.60 0.08
C ALA A 61 -4.85 3.48 -0.96
N VAL A 62 -3.73 3.37 -1.65
CA VAL A 62 -3.38 2.22 -2.49
C VAL A 62 -2.10 1.63 -1.90
N ILE A 63 -2.15 0.34 -1.56
CA ILE A 63 -1.00 -0.40 -1.02
C ILE A 63 -0.47 -1.30 -2.13
N ILE A 64 0.80 -1.15 -2.47
CA ILE A 64 1.43 -1.88 -3.58
C ILE A 64 2.44 -2.87 -3.00
N VAL A 65 2.20 -4.16 -3.27
CA VAL A 65 3.01 -5.29 -2.79
C VAL A 65 3.30 -6.23 -3.96
N VAL A 66 4.21 -5.83 -4.82
CA VAL A 66 4.57 -6.57 -6.04
C VAL A 66 6.05 -6.93 -6.04
N LEU A 67 6.55 -7.56 -7.10
CA LEU A 67 7.88 -8.18 -7.08
C LEU A 67 9.03 -7.18 -7.28
N ASN A 68 8.81 -6.10 -8.04
CA ASN A 68 9.92 -5.24 -8.46
C ASN A 68 9.49 -3.82 -8.85
N GLU A 69 10.48 -3.00 -9.13
CA GLU A 69 10.33 -1.60 -9.54
C GLU A 69 9.54 -1.43 -10.84
N LYS A 70 9.79 -2.30 -11.82
CA LYS A 70 9.10 -2.23 -13.12
C LYS A 70 7.59 -2.40 -12.93
N GLN A 71 7.17 -3.38 -12.14
CA GLN A 71 5.76 -3.60 -11.84
C GLN A 71 5.18 -2.45 -11.04
N THR A 72 5.91 -1.92 -10.06
CA THR A 72 5.49 -0.77 -9.26
C THR A 72 5.25 0.46 -10.14
N ARG A 73 6.18 0.78 -11.02
CA ARG A 73 6.06 1.90 -11.97
C ARG A 73 4.86 1.73 -12.89
N GLU A 74 4.69 0.54 -13.46
CA GLU A 74 3.58 0.23 -14.37
C GLU A 74 2.22 0.40 -13.71
N ILE A 75 2.08 -0.04 -12.46
CA ILE A 75 0.85 0.12 -11.68
C ILE A 75 0.51 1.59 -11.46
N ILE A 76 1.48 2.39 -11.09
CA ILE A 76 1.24 3.80 -10.74
C ILE A 76 1.13 4.68 -11.99
N PHE A 77 2.07 4.55 -12.92
CA PHE A 77 2.28 5.48 -14.03
C PHE A 77 2.25 4.84 -15.42
N GLY A 78 1.96 3.54 -15.53
CA GLY A 78 1.86 2.86 -16.83
C GLY A 78 0.68 3.36 -17.67
N GLN A 79 0.50 2.80 -18.84
CA GLN A 79 -0.58 3.18 -19.76
C GLN A 79 -1.96 3.13 -19.12
N ASN A 80 -2.20 2.13 -18.25
CA ASN A 80 -3.43 1.99 -17.46
C ASN A 80 -3.17 2.28 -15.98
N GLY A 81 -2.17 3.11 -15.69
CA GLY A 81 -1.76 3.43 -14.32
C GLY A 81 -2.86 4.11 -13.52
N ILE A 82 -2.77 3.93 -12.21
CA ILE A 82 -3.81 4.41 -11.29
C ILE A 82 -3.71 5.91 -10.99
N SER A 83 -2.54 6.52 -11.19
CA SER A 83 -2.28 7.90 -10.76
C SER A 83 -3.28 8.93 -11.28
N GLU A 84 -3.76 8.75 -12.52
CA GLU A 84 -4.73 9.66 -13.14
C GLU A 84 -6.17 9.46 -12.63
N LYS A 85 -6.43 8.36 -11.95
CA LYS A 85 -7.77 8.01 -11.45
C LYS A 85 -7.99 8.42 -10.01
N LEU A 86 -6.91 8.73 -9.29
CA LEU A 86 -6.94 9.02 -7.87
C LEU A 86 -7.19 10.50 -7.58
N LYS A 87 -7.92 10.79 -6.53
CA LYS A 87 -8.07 12.17 -6.05
C LYS A 87 -6.80 12.64 -5.35
N LYS A 88 -6.63 13.95 -5.24
CA LYS A 88 -5.53 14.57 -4.48
C LYS A 88 -5.52 14.06 -3.03
N ASN A 89 -4.33 13.93 -2.49
CA ASN A 89 -4.05 13.43 -1.15
C ASN A 89 -4.36 11.94 -0.92
N THR A 90 -4.67 11.17 -1.97
CA THR A 90 -4.68 9.72 -1.86
C THR A 90 -3.25 9.24 -1.59
N LEU A 91 -3.10 8.33 -0.63
CA LEU A 91 -1.79 7.76 -0.27
C LEU A 91 -1.43 6.60 -1.21
N ILE A 92 -0.25 6.66 -1.79
CA ILE A 92 0.41 5.52 -2.42
C ILE A 92 1.43 4.97 -1.43
N MET A 93 1.16 3.79 -0.90
CA MET A 93 2.03 3.11 0.06
C MET A 93 2.73 1.94 -0.64
N VAL A 94 4.03 2.09 -0.88
CA VAL A 94 4.81 1.08 -1.62
C VAL A 94 5.56 0.20 -0.65
N CYS A 95 5.11 -1.07 -0.55
CA CYS A 95 5.72 -2.10 0.29
C CYS A 95 6.71 -2.99 -0.49
N THR A 96 6.76 -2.84 -1.81
CA THR A 96 7.73 -3.51 -2.67
C THR A 96 9.14 -3.08 -2.30
N THR A 97 10.06 -4.03 -2.20
CA THR A 97 11.48 -3.70 -2.00
C THR A 97 12.03 -3.06 -3.27
N VAL A 98 12.46 -1.82 -3.17
CA VAL A 98 12.97 -1.02 -4.28
C VAL A 98 14.27 -0.32 -3.89
N ALA A 99 15.04 0.16 -4.88
CA ALA A 99 16.20 1.00 -4.61
C ALA A 99 15.78 2.36 -4.04
N PRO A 100 16.56 2.97 -3.16
CA PRO A 100 16.24 4.30 -2.60
C PRO A 100 16.00 5.37 -3.65
N ASP A 101 16.80 5.41 -4.71
CA ASP A 101 16.65 6.39 -5.78
C ASP A 101 15.34 6.20 -6.57
N PHE A 102 14.93 4.95 -6.77
CA PHE A 102 13.63 4.65 -7.38
C PHE A 102 12.48 5.16 -6.49
N ALA A 103 12.54 4.95 -5.18
CA ALA A 103 11.54 5.47 -4.25
C ALA A 103 11.44 6.99 -4.31
N LYS A 104 12.58 7.70 -4.37
CA LYS A 104 12.61 9.16 -4.53
C LYS A 104 11.97 9.63 -5.83
N GLU A 105 12.26 8.96 -6.93
CA GLU A 105 11.66 9.26 -8.25
C GLU A 105 10.13 9.08 -8.20
N MET A 106 9.66 7.96 -7.66
CA MET A 106 8.23 7.69 -7.54
C MET A 106 7.52 8.71 -6.65
N ALA A 107 8.14 9.08 -5.53
CA ALA A 107 7.60 10.09 -4.63
C ALA A 107 7.48 11.46 -5.30
N SER A 108 8.49 11.88 -6.06
CA SER A 108 8.46 13.13 -6.83
C SER A 108 7.33 13.12 -7.86
N SER A 109 7.21 12.06 -8.62
CA SER A 109 6.15 11.91 -9.63
C SER A 109 4.74 11.87 -9.02
N CYS A 110 4.57 11.23 -7.86
CA CYS A 110 3.33 11.24 -7.11
C CYS A 110 2.99 12.66 -6.61
N ASN A 111 3.98 13.36 -6.07
CA ASN A 111 3.80 14.73 -5.59
C ASN A 111 3.35 15.68 -6.72
N ASP A 112 3.91 15.54 -7.92
CA ASP A 112 3.51 16.33 -9.10
C ASP A 112 2.04 16.14 -9.46
N LYS A 113 1.45 15.01 -9.10
CA LYS A 113 0.03 14.72 -9.28
C LYS A 113 -0.84 15.00 -8.05
N GLY A 114 -0.26 15.58 -7.01
CA GLY A 114 -0.95 15.85 -5.75
C GLY A 114 -1.24 14.63 -4.90
N LEU A 115 -0.54 13.51 -5.14
CA LEU A 115 -0.66 12.28 -4.36
C LEU A 115 0.39 12.25 -3.25
N LEU A 116 0.07 11.55 -2.16
CA LEU A 116 1.01 11.26 -1.09
C LEU A 116 1.76 9.97 -1.41
N TYR A 117 3.02 9.88 -1.03
CA TYR A 117 3.83 8.68 -1.19
C TYR A 117 4.46 8.27 0.14
N LEU A 118 4.36 6.99 0.47
CA LEU A 118 5.07 6.39 1.60
C LEU A 118 5.96 5.26 1.09
N ASP A 119 7.25 5.39 1.31
CA ASP A 119 8.22 4.31 1.16
C ASP A 119 8.06 3.39 2.39
N ALA A 120 7.60 2.16 2.20
CA ALA A 120 7.15 1.31 3.30
C ALA A 120 7.50 -0.17 3.10
N PRO A 121 8.77 -0.52 2.83
CA PRO A 121 9.15 -1.92 2.74
C PRO A 121 8.86 -2.68 4.03
N ILE A 122 8.55 -3.96 3.88
CA ILE A 122 8.03 -4.84 4.94
C ILE A 122 8.92 -6.05 5.19
N SER A 123 8.80 -6.57 6.40
CA SER A 123 9.42 -7.82 6.81
C SER A 123 8.47 -8.61 7.71
N GLY A 124 8.56 -9.95 7.69
CA GLY A 124 7.79 -10.81 8.60
C GLY A 124 7.19 -12.05 7.97
N GLY A 125 7.08 -12.12 6.65
CA GLY A 125 6.54 -13.28 5.94
C GLY A 125 5.00 -13.36 5.96
N SER A 126 4.46 -14.38 5.30
CA SER A 126 3.01 -14.53 5.08
C SER A 126 2.21 -14.69 6.37
N LYS A 127 2.73 -15.43 7.33
CA LYS A 127 2.05 -15.67 8.61
C LYS A 127 1.88 -14.37 9.39
N LYS A 128 2.96 -13.62 9.60
CA LYS A 128 2.90 -12.32 10.28
C LYS A 128 2.03 -11.31 9.53
N SER A 129 2.07 -11.34 8.20
CA SER A 129 1.18 -10.49 7.39
C SER A 129 -0.29 -10.77 7.67
N ALA A 130 -0.69 -12.05 7.65
CA ALA A 130 -2.06 -12.46 7.94
C ALA A 130 -2.50 -12.12 9.37
N GLU A 131 -1.57 -12.14 10.33
CA GLU A 131 -1.82 -11.81 11.74
C GLU A 131 -1.81 -10.30 12.04
N GLY A 132 -1.48 -9.44 11.06
CA GLY A 132 -1.32 -8.00 11.29
C GLY A 132 -0.08 -7.63 12.11
N LYS A 133 0.98 -8.41 11.98
CA LYS A 133 2.21 -8.31 12.78
C LYS A 133 3.47 -8.07 11.94
N LEU A 134 3.34 -7.38 10.82
CA LEU A 134 4.50 -7.03 10.00
C LEU A 134 5.40 -6.01 10.69
N SER A 135 6.65 -5.98 10.28
CA SER A 135 7.56 -4.88 10.54
C SER A 135 7.66 -4.00 9.30
N TYR A 136 7.46 -2.70 9.46
CA TYR A 136 7.60 -1.71 8.38
C TYR A 136 8.80 -0.82 8.63
N MET A 137 9.50 -0.48 7.56
CA MET A 137 10.56 0.53 7.56
C MET A 137 10.09 1.69 6.69
N ILE A 138 9.58 2.75 7.31
CA ILE A 138 8.88 3.81 6.58
C ILE A 138 9.67 5.10 6.50
N SER A 139 9.51 5.77 5.37
CA SER A 139 9.97 7.15 5.17
C SER A 139 8.99 7.89 4.24
N GLY A 140 8.77 9.16 4.53
CA GLY A 140 7.82 9.99 3.78
C GLY A 140 7.47 11.27 4.50
N SER A 141 6.57 12.06 3.93
CA SER A 141 6.12 13.32 4.53
C SER A 141 5.31 13.08 5.82
N PRO A 142 5.24 14.07 6.73
CA PRO A 142 4.38 13.97 7.90
C PRO A 142 2.92 13.66 7.57
N LYS A 143 2.41 14.23 6.48
CA LYS A 143 1.04 13.96 6.02
C LYS A 143 0.85 12.54 5.53
N ALA A 144 1.84 11.96 4.84
CA ALA A 144 1.82 10.55 4.45
C ALA A 144 1.80 9.63 5.68
N PHE A 145 2.58 9.94 6.71
CA PHE A 145 2.55 9.20 7.98
C PHE A 145 1.18 9.29 8.66
N GLU A 146 0.58 10.47 8.70
CA GLU A 146 -0.74 10.68 9.31
C GLU A 146 -1.80 9.81 8.62
N VAL A 147 -1.85 9.80 7.29
CA VAL A 147 -2.81 8.98 6.53
C VAL A 147 -2.52 7.48 6.68
N ALA A 148 -1.26 7.10 6.74
CA ALA A 148 -0.84 5.69 6.86
C ALA A 148 -1.05 5.12 8.28
N LYS A 149 -1.05 5.96 9.31
CA LYS A 149 -1.05 5.49 10.71
C LYS A 149 -2.16 4.48 11.02
N PRO A 150 -3.44 4.69 10.70
CA PRO A 150 -4.48 3.70 10.98
C PRO A 150 -4.26 2.37 10.23
N ILE A 151 -3.69 2.43 9.03
CA ILE A 151 -3.34 1.23 8.25
C ILE A 151 -2.20 0.47 8.93
N LEU A 152 -1.15 1.18 9.34
CA LEU A 152 -0.02 0.59 10.05
C LEU A 152 -0.45 -0.02 11.38
N ASP A 153 -1.33 0.65 12.13
CA ASP A 153 -1.82 0.17 13.43
C ASP A 153 -2.48 -1.21 13.34
N CYS A 154 -3.15 -1.55 12.24
CA CYS A 154 -3.82 -2.84 12.09
C CYS A 154 -3.02 -3.89 11.27
N THR A 155 -1.92 -3.50 10.66
CA THR A 155 -1.12 -4.41 9.82
C THR A 155 0.29 -4.68 10.35
N SER A 156 0.70 -3.99 11.41
CA SER A 156 2.07 -4.09 11.94
C SER A 156 2.12 -4.44 13.42
N GLU A 157 3.22 -5.06 13.80
CA GLU A 157 3.70 -5.21 15.18
C GLU A 157 4.73 -4.12 15.50
N THR A 158 5.54 -3.75 14.51
CA THR A 158 6.64 -2.79 14.66
C THR A 158 6.70 -1.86 13.45
N VAL A 159 6.84 -0.57 13.71
CA VAL A 159 7.08 0.45 12.68
C VAL A 159 8.36 1.20 13.02
N PHE A 160 9.32 1.14 12.11
CA PHE A 160 10.56 1.92 12.17
C PHE A 160 10.43 3.13 11.26
N GLU A 161 10.44 4.31 11.83
CA GLU A 161 10.33 5.57 11.10
C GLU A 161 11.73 6.13 10.81
N PHE A 162 12.04 6.30 9.52
CA PHE A 162 13.34 6.81 9.05
C PHE A 162 13.28 8.25 8.53
N GLY A 163 12.24 8.98 8.93
CA GLY A 163 12.11 10.41 8.71
C GLY A 163 11.47 10.78 7.37
N VAL A 164 11.59 12.06 7.05
CA VAL A 164 10.85 12.69 5.94
C VAL A 164 11.47 12.47 4.56
N HIS A 165 12.68 11.98 4.50
CA HIS A 165 13.37 11.73 3.23
C HIS A 165 13.01 10.35 2.68
N VAL A 166 12.15 10.33 1.66
CA VAL A 166 11.76 9.10 0.96
C VAL A 166 13.01 8.37 0.46
N GLY A 167 12.99 7.04 0.57
CA GLY A 167 14.12 6.17 0.24
C GLY A 167 14.92 5.70 1.46
N SER A 168 14.79 6.37 2.60
CA SER A 168 15.47 5.95 3.83
C SER A 168 14.96 4.60 4.33
N GLY A 169 13.64 4.34 4.25
CA GLY A 169 13.06 3.04 4.56
C GLY A 169 13.59 1.93 3.65
N SER A 170 13.60 2.18 2.34
CA SER A 170 14.15 1.25 1.34
C SER A 170 15.65 0.99 1.54
N ALA A 171 16.44 2.00 1.92
CA ALA A 171 17.85 1.84 2.22
C ALA A 171 18.09 0.93 3.42
N MET A 172 17.24 0.98 4.42
CA MET A 172 17.33 0.12 5.61
C MET A 172 16.92 -1.33 5.31
N LYS A 173 16.02 -1.54 4.36
CA LYS A 173 15.58 -2.88 3.95
C LYS A 173 16.60 -3.60 3.07
N ALA A 174 17.36 -2.86 2.30
CA ALA A 174 18.30 -3.37 1.32
C ALA A 174 19.48 -4.19 1.94
#